data_3b9e84e5cacb1e1348b13d06d41f4e93
#
_entry.id   3b9e84e5cacb1e1348b13d06d41f4e93
#
_cell.length_a   1.000
_cell.length_b   1.000
_cell.length_c   1.000
_cell.angle_alpha   90.00
_cell.angle_beta   90.00
_cell.angle_gamma   90.00
#
_symmetry.space_group_name_H-M   'P 1'
#
loop_
_entity.id
_entity.type
_entity.pdbx_description
1 polymer ?
#
loop_
_entity_poly.entity_id
_entity_poly.type
_entity_poly.pdbx_seq_one_letter_code
_entity_poly.pdbx_strand_id
1 'polypeptide(L)'
;GAIGGGGRYDGLMELEGGKPTPGIGFAVGFERIALALASQGVDLATPEPTCVYVAGTGAEERDAVFAATLALRGAGIRTEADYQGRSLKSQFKQADKLHATLCVVLGPDEVAAGVATIRDMATHEQVQVPMADLAVEVAARLA
;
A
#
# COMPACT_ATOMS: atom_id res chain seq x y z
N GLY A 1 -13.05 28.37 -10.56
CA GLY A 1 -13.35 28.33 -9.13
C GLY A 1 -12.14 27.91 -8.32
N ALA A 2 -12.07 28.22 -7.02
CA ALA A 2 -10.95 27.87 -6.19
C ALA A 2 -10.82 26.34 -6.05
N ILE A 3 -9.60 25.81 -6.14
CA ILE A 3 -9.28 24.39 -5.93
C ILE A 3 -9.22 24.08 -4.43
N GLY A 4 -8.73 25.03 -3.64
CA GLY A 4 -8.66 24.93 -2.20
C GLY A 4 -8.66 26.31 -1.55
N GLY A 5 -8.80 26.33 -0.24
CA GLY A 5 -8.75 27.54 0.57
C GLY A 5 -8.44 27.19 2.01
N GLY A 6 -7.93 28.15 2.72
CA GLY A 6 -7.60 28.00 4.13
C GLY A 6 -7.26 29.33 4.76
N GLY A 7 -6.96 29.29 6.03
CA GLY A 7 -6.65 30.50 6.78
C GLY A 7 -6.08 30.21 8.16
N ARG A 8 -5.72 31.30 8.81
CA ARG A 8 -5.34 31.31 10.22
C ARG A 8 -6.55 31.72 11.06
N TYR A 9 -6.86 30.96 12.08
CA TYR A 9 -8.11 31.06 12.88
C TYR A 9 -7.79 31.18 14.37
N ASP A 10 -6.94 32.12 14.76
CA ASP A 10 -6.43 32.23 16.14
C ASP A 10 -7.53 32.43 17.19
N GLY A 11 -8.66 33.06 16.84
CA GLY A 11 -9.80 33.26 17.75
C GLY A 11 -10.85 32.15 17.75
N LEU A 12 -10.70 31.10 16.92
CA LEU A 12 -11.77 30.10 16.75
C LEU A 12 -12.02 29.29 18.03
N MET A 13 -10.96 28.88 18.70
CA MET A 13 -11.08 28.09 19.94
C MET A 13 -11.75 28.87 21.06
N GLU A 14 -11.50 30.17 21.15
CA GLU A 14 -12.17 31.05 22.15
C GLU A 14 -13.66 31.22 21.83
N LEU A 15 -14.03 31.36 20.56
CA LEU A 15 -15.43 31.43 20.15
C LEU A 15 -16.21 30.16 20.48
N GLU A 16 -15.56 28.99 20.46
CA GLU A 16 -16.11 27.71 20.87
C GLU A 16 -16.00 27.43 22.38
N GLY A 17 -15.59 28.42 23.19
CA GLY A 17 -15.49 28.30 24.64
C GLY A 17 -14.22 27.62 25.15
N GLY A 18 -13.22 27.43 24.29
CA GLY A 18 -11.91 26.87 24.63
C GLY A 18 -10.89 27.92 25.07
N LYS A 19 -9.68 27.48 25.39
CA LYS A 19 -8.56 28.38 25.70
C LYS A 19 -8.06 29.05 24.44
N PRO A 20 -7.48 30.28 24.51
CA PRO A 20 -6.81 30.92 23.40
C PRO A 20 -5.76 29.99 22.80
N THR A 21 -5.99 29.54 21.57
CA THR A 21 -5.12 28.61 20.90
C THR A 21 -5.04 29.01 19.41
N PRO A 22 -3.84 29.29 18.88
CA PRO A 22 -3.68 29.56 17.47
C PRO A 22 -4.11 28.36 16.62
N GLY A 23 -4.83 28.61 15.54
CA GLY A 23 -5.30 27.59 14.62
C GLY A 23 -4.96 27.93 13.17
N ILE A 24 -4.63 26.92 12.41
CA ILE A 24 -4.48 27.01 10.95
C ILE A 24 -5.19 25.82 10.34
N GLY A 25 -5.88 26.05 9.25
CA GLY A 25 -6.52 24.97 8.50
C GLY A 25 -6.65 25.29 7.03
N PHE A 26 -6.75 24.25 6.24
CA PHE A 26 -7.07 24.35 4.82
C PHE A 26 -7.91 23.15 4.38
N ALA A 27 -8.66 23.36 3.31
CA ALA A 27 -9.39 22.30 2.64
C ALA A 27 -9.15 22.39 1.13
N VAL A 28 -9.11 21.24 0.48
CA VAL A 28 -8.89 21.11 -0.96
C VAL A 28 -10.00 20.23 -1.55
N GLY A 29 -10.57 20.64 -2.67
CA GLY A 29 -11.56 19.84 -3.39
C GLY A 29 -10.87 18.80 -4.27
N PHE A 30 -10.93 17.52 -3.91
CA PHE A 30 -10.26 16.44 -4.64
C PHE A 30 -10.78 16.35 -6.09
N GLU A 31 -12.09 16.40 -6.29
CA GLU A 31 -12.71 16.39 -7.61
C GLU A 31 -12.31 17.61 -8.45
N ARG A 32 -12.10 18.75 -7.79
CA ARG A 32 -11.64 19.98 -8.47
C ARG A 32 -10.20 19.87 -8.93
N ILE A 33 -9.34 19.18 -8.15
CA ILE A 33 -7.96 18.86 -8.57
C ILE A 33 -8.02 17.95 -9.81
N ALA A 34 -8.80 16.89 -9.77
CA ALA A 34 -8.94 15.96 -10.89
C ALA A 34 -9.44 16.67 -12.17
N LEU A 35 -10.45 17.53 -12.05
CA LEU A 35 -10.95 18.33 -13.17
C LEU A 35 -9.89 19.31 -13.70
N ALA A 36 -9.11 19.93 -12.82
CA ALA A 36 -8.05 20.84 -13.23
C ALA A 36 -6.92 20.10 -13.97
N LEU A 37 -6.52 18.93 -13.50
CA LEU A 37 -5.54 18.08 -14.17
C LEU A 37 -6.04 17.62 -15.54
N ALA A 38 -7.27 17.14 -15.62
CA ALA A 38 -7.89 16.74 -16.88
C ALA A 38 -7.97 17.91 -17.89
N SER A 39 -8.30 19.13 -17.41
CA SER A 39 -8.36 20.32 -18.26
C SER A 39 -6.99 20.76 -18.81
N GLN A 40 -5.91 20.35 -18.17
CA GLN A 40 -4.54 20.57 -18.61
C GLN A 40 -3.98 19.41 -19.46
N GLY A 41 -4.80 18.42 -19.79
CA GLY A 41 -4.38 17.26 -20.56
C GLY A 41 -3.51 16.28 -19.79
N VAL A 42 -3.48 16.38 -18.45
CA VAL A 42 -2.84 15.38 -17.62
C VAL A 42 -3.73 14.15 -17.59
N ASP A 43 -3.21 13.06 -18.16
CA ASP A 43 -3.88 11.77 -18.09
C ASP A 43 -3.80 11.27 -16.64
N LEU A 44 -4.95 11.18 -15.99
CA LEU A 44 -5.08 10.49 -14.72
C LEU A 44 -5.14 9.00 -15.02
N ALA A 45 -3.99 8.44 -15.43
CA ALA A 45 -3.88 7.07 -15.86
C ALA A 45 -4.62 6.13 -14.91
N THR A 46 -5.32 5.16 -15.48
CA THR A 46 -5.83 4.01 -14.76
C THR A 46 -4.67 3.44 -13.92
N PRO A 47 -4.85 3.18 -12.64
CA PRO A 47 -3.79 2.59 -11.84
C PRO A 47 -3.25 1.35 -12.54
N GLU A 48 -1.94 1.30 -12.79
CA GLU A 48 -1.34 0.08 -13.31
C GLU A 48 -1.65 -1.09 -12.37
N PRO A 49 -1.75 -2.30 -12.88
CA PRO A 49 -2.03 -3.46 -12.05
C PRO A 49 -1.01 -3.58 -10.91
N THR A 50 -1.46 -4.10 -9.79
CA THR A 50 -0.60 -4.39 -8.64
C THR A 50 0.44 -5.42 -9.04
N CYS A 51 1.72 -5.09 -8.89
CA CYS A 51 2.80 -6.00 -9.26
C CYS A 51 3.00 -7.12 -8.24
N VAL A 52 2.81 -6.84 -6.95
CA VAL A 52 3.09 -7.79 -5.86
C VAL A 52 1.94 -7.82 -4.86
N TYR A 53 1.61 -9.02 -4.40
CA TYR A 53 0.69 -9.23 -3.30
C TYR A 53 1.41 -9.91 -2.13
N VAL A 54 1.31 -9.39 -0.91
CA VAL A 54 1.88 -10.01 0.28
C VAL A 54 0.77 -10.71 1.05
N ALA A 55 0.89 -12.03 1.21
CA ALA A 55 -0.06 -12.89 1.87
C ALA A 55 0.51 -13.46 3.17
N GLY A 56 -0.28 -13.45 4.24
CA GLY A 56 0.02 -14.11 5.50
C GLY A 56 -0.92 -15.27 5.76
N THR A 57 -0.46 -16.30 6.45
CA THR A 57 -1.27 -17.49 6.71
C THR A 57 -2.17 -17.35 7.94
N GLY A 58 -1.87 -16.38 8.82
CA GLY A 58 -2.64 -16.17 10.06
C GLY A 58 -2.50 -14.77 10.65
N ALA A 59 -3.03 -14.63 11.84
CA ALA A 59 -2.98 -13.35 12.57
C ALA A 59 -1.59 -13.05 13.14
N GLU A 60 -0.81 -14.09 13.45
CA GLU A 60 0.52 -13.96 14.05
C GLU A 60 1.55 -13.43 13.06
N GLU A 61 1.37 -13.67 11.76
CA GLU A 61 2.25 -13.18 10.69
C GLU A 61 1.94 -11.74 10.26
N ARG A 62 0.92 -11.09 10.83
CA ARG A 62 0.46 -9.76 10.41
C ARG A 62 1.55 -8.70 10.43
N ASP A 63 2.38 -8.69 11.47
CA ASP A 63 3.46 -7.71 11.60
C ASP A 63 4.55 -7.94 10.54
N ALA A 64 4.85 -9.19 10.24
CA ALA A 64 5.80 -9.56 9.17
C ALA A 64 5.25 -9.19 7.78
N VAL A 65 3.96 -9.46 7.52
CA VAL A 65 3.27 -9.03 6.29
C VAL A 65 3.31 -7.52 6.13
N PHE A 66 3.04 -6.79 7.21
CA PHE A 66 3.06 -5.33 7.19
C PHE A 66 4.48 -4.80 6.92
N ALA A 67 5.49 -5.33 7.62
CA ALA A 67 6.89 -4.95 7.42
C ALA A 67 7.38 -5.24 5.99
N ALA A 68 7.08 -6.42 5.45
CA ALA A 68 7.40 -6.78 4.07
C ALA A 68 6.71 -5.84 3.06
N THR A 69 5.43 -5.53 3.27
CA THR A 69 4.68 -4.60 2.44
C THR A 69 5.30 -3.21 2.42
N LEU A 70 5.71 -2.70 3.59
CA LEU A 70 6.38 -1.40 3.69
C LEU A 70 7.75 -1.40 3.02
N ALA A 71 8.53 -2.47 3.19
CA ALA A 71 9.85 -2.61 2.56
C ALA A 71 9.75 -2.60 1.03
N LEU A 72 8.81 -3.35 0.47
CA LEU A 72 8.56 -3.38 -0.98
C LEU A 72 8.09 -2.02 -1.51
N ARG A 73 7.14 -1.37 -0.83
CA ARG A 73 6.67 -0.03 -1.18
C ARG A 73 7.79 1.02 -1.07
N GLY A 74 8.63 0.91 -0.05
CA GLY A 74 9.82 1.77 0.12
C GLY A 74 10.85 1.63 -1.01
N ALA A 75 10.90 0.45 -1.64
CA ALA A 75 11.69 0.20 -2.85
C ALA A 75 10.99 0.63 -4.16
N GLY A 76 9.84 1.29 -4.08
CA GLY A 76 9.07 1.74 -5.24
C GLY A 76 8.23 0.63 -5.92
N ILE A 77 8.12 -0.54 -5.30
CA ILE A 77 7.36 -1.66 -5.85
C ILE A 77 5.89 -1.52 -5.42
N ARG A 78 4.99 -1.52 -6.39
CA ARG A 78 3.54 -1.49 -6.15
C ARG A 78 3.12 -2.79 -5.48
N THR A 79 2.63 -2.69 -4.26
CA THR A 79 2.37 -3.83 -3.39
C THR A 79 1.04 -3.68 -2.69
N GLU A 80 0.27 -4.78 -2.66
CA GLU A 80 -0.93 -4.94 -1.86
C GLU A 80 -0.80 -6.07 -0.86
N ALA A 81 -1.62 -6.06 0.17
CA ALA A 81 -1.65 -7.08 1.21
C ALA A 81 -3.08 -7.31 1.73
N ASP A 82 -3.29 -8.38 2.48
CA ASP A 82 -4.56 -8.60 3.16
C ASP A 82 -4.64 -7.81 4.46
N TYR A 83 -5.65 -6.95 4.56
CA TYR A 83 -5.97 -6.16 5.77
C TYR A 83 -7.20 -6.68 6.52
N GLN A 84 -7.82 -7.77 6.03
CA GLN A 84 -9.10 -8.28 6.56
C GLN A 84 -8.98 -9.63 7.27
N GLY A 85 -7.78 -10.20 7.34
CA GLY A 85 -7.55 -11.51 7.96
C GLY A 85 -8.20 -12.66 7.18
N ARG A 86 -8.19 -12.57 5.85
CA ARG A 86 -8.75 -13.63 4.99
C ARG A 86 -7.87 -14.87 5.01
N SER A 87 -8.47 -16.03 4.73
CA SER A 87 -7.71 -17.26 4.53
C SER A 87 -6.74 -17.13 3.35
N LEU A 88 -5.61 -17.83 3.39
CA LEU A 88 -4.61 -17.83 2.32
C LEU A 88 -5.20 -18.08 0.93
N LYS A 89 -6.14 -19.04 0.84
CA LYS A 89 -6.87 -19.32 -0.41
C LYS A 89 -7.64 -18.09 -0.92
N SER A 90 -8.24 -17.33 -0.03
CA SER A 90 -8.98 -16.12 -0.39
C SER A 90 -8.02 -14.98 -0.79
N GLN A 91 -6.84 -14.92 -0.16
CA GLN A 91 -5.80 -13.96 -0.49
C GLN A 91 -5.22 -14.22 -1.88
N PHE A 92 -4.96 -15.48 -2.27
CA PHE A 92 -4.55 -15.83 -3.64
C PHE A 92 -5.59 -15.41 -4.68
N LYS A 93 -6.90 -15.66 -4.41
CA LYS A 93 -7.96 -15.18 -5.30
C LYS A 93 -7.98 -13.66 -5.42
N GLN A 94 -7.63 -12.94 -4.35
CA GLN A 94 -7.53 -11.49 -4.40
C GLN A 94 -6.30 -11.06 -5.19
N ALA A 95 -5.15 -11.72 -5.04
CA ALA A 95 -3.96 -11.49 -5.84
C ALA A 95 -4.24 -11.66 -7.34
N ASP A 96 -4.93 -12.74 -7.73
CA ASP A 96 -5.36 -12.99 -9.11
C ASP A 96 -6.27 -11.87 -9.62
N LYS A 97 -7.26 -11.45 -8.81
CA LYS A 97 -8.19 -10.38 -9.17
C LYS A 97 -7.50 -9.02 -9.37
N LEU A 98 -6.43 -8.78 -8.63
CA LEU A 98 -5.60 -7.58 -8.72
C LEU A 98 -4.52 -7.70 -9.80
N HIS A 99 -4.47 -8.81 -10.52
CA HIS A 99 -3.45 -9.10 -11.53
C HIS A 99 -2.02 -8.98 -10.97
N ALA A 100 -1.81 -9.47 -9.73
CA ALA A 100 -0.48 -9.49 -9.13
C ALA A 100 0.44 -10.42 -9.94
N THR A 101 1.62 -9.95 -10.27
CA THR A 101 2.65 -10.75 -10.98
C THR A 101 3.29 -11.76 -10.02
N LEU A 102 3.58 -11.29 -8.80
CA LEU A 102 4.20 -12.10 -7.76
C LEU A 102 3.34 -12.08 -6.49
N CYS A 103 3.34 -13.19 -5.76
CA CYS A 103 2.79 -13.28 -4.42
C CYS A 103 3.90 -13.66 -3.43
N VAL A 104 4.12 -12.80 -2.43
CA VAL A 104 5.01 -13.07 -1.30
C VAL A 104 4.20 -13.73 -0.21
N VAL A 105 4.56 -14.94 0.20
CA VAL A 105 3.85 -15.70 1.24
C VAL A 105 4.71 -15.74 2.50
N LEU A 106 4.08 -15.41 3.62
CA LEU A 106 4.65 -15.43 4.95
C LEU A 106 3.78 -16.30 5.85
N GLY A 107 4.28 -17.47 6.17
CA GLY A 107 3.71 -18.36 7.17
C GLY A 107 4.56 -18.41 8.44
N PRO A 108 4.15 -19.19 9.46
CA PRO A 108 4.91 -19.34 10.69
C PRO A 108 6.34 -19.81 10.45
N ASP A 109 6.52 -20.76 9.54
CA ASP A 109 7.84 -21.32 9.22
C ASP A 109 8.74 -20.30 8.53
N GLU A 110 8.21 -19.53 7.57
CA GLU A 110 8.94 -18.46 6.90
C GLU A 110 9.35 -17.37 7.90
N VAL A 111 8.45 -16.94 8.75
CA VAL A 111 8.74 -15.91 9.76
C VAL A 111 9.79 -16.40 10.76
N ALA A 112 9.65 -17.64 11.23
CA ALA A 112 10.62 -18.23 12.17
C ALA A 112 12.01 -18.38 11.55
N ALA A 113 12.07 -18.73 10.27
CA ALA A 113 13.34 -18.90 9.53
C ALA A 113 13.91 -17.56 9.00
N GLY A 114 13.19 -16.45 9.11
CA GLY A 114 13.61 -15.16 8.56
C GLY A 114 13.64 -15.11 7.03
N VAL A 115 12.78 -15.89 6.38
CA VAL A 115 12.67 -15.97 4.92
C VAL A 115 11.27 -15.58 4.46
N ALA A 116 11.11 -15.35 3.15
CA ALA A 116 9.83 -15.21 2.48
C ALA A 116 9.75 -16.17 1.29
N THR A 117 8.59 -16.73 1.02
CA THR A 117 8.34 -17.50 -0.19
C THR A 117 7.76 -16.59 -1.27
N ILE A 118 8.50 -16.37 -2.35
CA ILE A 118 8.03 -15.64 -3.53
C ILE A 118 7.44 -16.66 -4.50
N ARG A 119 6.19 -16.43 -4.90
CA ARG A 119 5.47 -17.22 -5.90
C ARG A 119 5.20 -16.39 -7.13
N ASP A 120 5.61 -16.89 -8.29
CA ASP A 120 5.17 -16.39 -9.58
C ASP A 120 3.70 -16.80 -9.82
N MET A 121 2.84 -15.83 -10.14
CA MET A 121 1.41 -16.08 -10.28
C MET A 121 1.04 -16.74 -11.62
N ALA A 122 1.89 -16.62 -12.64
CA ALA A 122 1.67 -17.22 -13.95
C ALA A 122 2.20 -18.66 -14.01
N THR A 123 3.45 -18.90 -13.57
CA THR A 123 4.12 -20.21 -13.64
C THR A 123 3.83 -21.08 -12.41
N HIS A 124 3.44 -20.46 -11.30
CA HIS A 124 3.28 -21.06 -9.97
C HIS A 124 4.59 -21.55 -9.34
N GLU A 125 5.73 -21.25 -9.94
CA GLU A 125 7.02 -21.51 -9.35
C GLU A 125 7.21 -20.73 -8.05
N GLN A 126 7.92 -21.33 -7.11
CA GLN A 126 8.15 -20.74 -5.79
C GLN A 126 9.63 -20.80 -5.44
N VAL A 127 10.09 -19.75 -4.77
CA VAL A 127 11.46 -19.68 -4.26
C VAL A 127 11.44 -19.02 -2.89
N GLN A 128 12.27 -19.51 -1.97
CA GLN A 128 12.50 -18.88 -0.68
C GLN A 128 13.69 -17.94 -0.76
N VAL A 129 13.55 -16.77 -0.18
CA VAL A 129 14.60 -15.74 -0.11
C VAL A 129 14.68 -15.17 1.31
N PRO A 130 15.86 -14.75 1.77
CA PRO A 130 15.98 -14.04 3.04
C PRO A 130 15.11 -12.78 3.05
N MET A 131 14.46 -12.51 4.18
CA MET A 131 13.63 -11.29 4.34
C MET A 131 14.44 -10.00 4.09
N ALA A 132 15.73 -10.02 4.43
CA ALA A 132 16.63 -8.87 4.19
C ALA A 132 16.81 -8.55 2.71
N ASP A 133 16.72 -9.55 1.83
CA ASP A 133 16.94 -9.43 0.39
C ASP A 133 15.64 -9.34 -0.40
N LEU A 134 14.49 -9.42 0.28
CA LEU A 134 13.17 -9.53 -0.34
C LEU A 134 12.93 -8.47 -1.43
N ALA A 135 13.20 -7.20 -1.14
CA ALA A 135 12.93 -6.11 -2.08
C ALA A 135 13.82 -6.20 -3.35
N VAL A 136 15.08 -6.59 -3.19
CA VAL A 136 16.03 -6.76 -4.30
C VAL A 136 15.61 -7.95 -5.16
N GLU A 137 15.26 -9.06 -4.53
CA GLU A 137 14.85 -10.28 -5.21
C GLU A 137 13.52 -10.12 -5.96
N VAL A 138 12.57 -9.40 -5.37
CA VAL A 138 11.29 -9.08 -6.03
C VAL A 138 11.53 -8.13 -7.20
N ALA A 139 12.33 -7.08 -7.05
CA ALA A 139 12.65 -6.14 -8.12
C ALA A 139 13.30 -6.84 -9.31
N ALA A 140 14.24 -7.76 -9.06
CA ALA A 140 14.91 -8.53 -10.12
C ALA A 140 13.96 -9.44 -10.92
N ARG A 141 12.86 -9.92 -10.30
CA ARG A 141 11.84 -10.75 -10.97
C ARG A 141 10.78 -9.97 -11.72
N LEU A 142 10.66 -8.67 -11.44
CA LEU A 142 9.75 -7.78 -12.14
C LEU A 142 10.38 -7.05 -13.33
N ALA A 143 11.72 -7.08 -13.44
CA ALA A 143 12.49 -6.47 -14.54
C ALA A 143 12.41 -7.31 -15.82
#